data_5cedea930045ffcb75371769d4a87934
#
_entry.id   5cedea930045ffcb75371769d4a87934
#
_cell.length_a   1.000
_cell.length_b   1.000
_cell.length_c   1.000
_cell.angle_alpha   90.00
_cell.angle_beta   90.00
_cell.angle_gamma   90.00
#
_symmetry.space_group_name_H-M   'P 1'
#
loop_
_entity.id
_entity.type
_entity.pdbx_description
1 polymer ?
#
loop_
_entity_poly.entity_id
_entity_poly.type
_entity_poly.pdbx_seq_one_letter_code
_entity_poly.pdbx_strand_id
1 'polypeptide(L)'
;MVDFGSPGLYQKKGKLVFLGLDNAGKTSLLNRLKFGTMATPHPTGQPHCEELQIADMTFRTHDLGGHKQARRVWREYLPAVDAVVFLLDVSDPGRFREAHKELQGLLKDELTSGVPLLILGNKIDDPRAAGEFQLRTAFGLHGLTTGKVS
;
A
#
# COMPACT_ATOMS: atom_id res chain seq x y z
N MET A 1 17.64 17.45 -9.54
CA MET A 1 17.94 16.12 -10.09
C MET A 1 19.00 15.45 -9.24
N VAL A 2 18.83 14.20 -8.96
CA VAL A 2 19.80 13.44 -8.17
C VAL A 2 20.91 12.93 -9.08
N ASP A 3 22.14 13.08 -8.63
CA ASP A 3 23.29 12.53 -9.32
C ASP A 3 23.45 11.05 -8.94
N PHE A 4 23.24 10.18 -9.91
CA PHE A 4 23.39 8.75 -9.74
C PHE A 4 24.81 8.25 -9.98
N GLY A 5 25.69 9.13 -10.46
CA GLY A 5 27.08 8.78 -10.73
C GLY A 5 27.96 8.75 -9.47
N SER A 6 27.46 9.20 -8.35
CA SER A 6 28.20 9.30 -7.09
C SER A 6 27.53 8.48 -6.00
N PRO A 7 27.74 7.16 -5.96
CA PRO A 7 27.13 6.31 -4.94
C PRO A 7 27.48 6.81 -3.52
N GLY A 8 26.48 6.91 -2.68
CA GLY A 8 26.63 7.37 -1.30
C GLY A 8 26.58 8.88 -1.09
N LEU A 9 26.70 9.69 -2.16
CA LEU A 9 26.58 11.15 -2.06
C LEU A 9 25.15 11.62 -2.21
N TYR A 10 24.40 10.98 -3.10
CA TYR A 10 23.01 11.31 -3.35
C TYR A 10 22.18 10.04 -3.31
N GLN A 11 21.26 9.98 -2.37
CA GLN A 11 20.24 8.93 -2.32
C GLN A 11 18.90 9.59 -2.40
N LYS A 12 18.04 9.11 -3.29
CA LYS A 12 16.65 9.48 -3.25
C LYS A 12 16.02 8.88 -2.01
N LYS A 13 15.33 9.72 -1.26
CA LYS A 13 14.58 9.30 -0.07
C LYS A 13 13.12 9.60 -0.29
N GLY A 14 12.27 8.71 0.19
CA GLY A 14 10.85 8.88 0.11
C GLY A 14 10.16 8.29 1.32
N LYS A 15 8.93 8.72 1.55
CA LYS A 15 8.06 8.19 2.59
C LYS A 15 6.90 7.47 1.93
N LEU A 16 6.80 6.17 2.16
CA LEU A 16 5.68 5.34 1.71
C LEU A 16 4.83 4.91 2.89
N VAL A 17 3.54 4.91 2.69
CA VAL A 17 2.59 4.38 3.66
C VAL A 17 1.84 3.23 3.01
N PHE A 18 1.84 2.08 3.69
CA PHE A 18 1.12 0.89 3.26
C PHE A 18 -0.18 0.76 4.03
N LEU A 19 -1.27 0.85 3.33
CA LEU A 19 -2.61 0.81 3.89
C LEU A 19 -3.41 -0.35 3.29
N GLY A 20 -4.47 -0.70 3.93
CA GLY A 20 -5.37 -1.78 3.52
C GLY A 20 -6.01 -2.41 4.75
N LEU A 21 -7.04 -3.21 4.53
CA LEU A 21 -7.69 -3.90 5.63
C LEU A 21 -6.74 -4.90 6.30
N ASP A 22 -7.08 -5.29 7.50
CA ASP A 22 -6.40 -6.40 8.13
C ASP A 22 -6.47 -7.65 7.25
N ASN A 23 -5.42 -8.45 7.30
CA ASN A 23 -5.26 -9.64 6.46
C ASN A 23 -5.14 -9.38 4.95
N ALA A 24 -4.89 -8.14 4.53
CA ALA A 24 -4.63 -7.84 3.12
C ALA A 24 -3.23 -8.25 2.67
N GLY A 25 -2.31 -8.48 3.62
CA GLY A 25 -0.96 -8.92 3.33
C GLY A 25 0.10 -7.82 3.36
N LYS A 26 -0.18 -6.69 4.01
CA LYS A 26 0.75 -5.54 4.09
C LYS A 26 2.08 -5.93 4.70
N THR A 27 2.07 -6.51 5.88
CA THR A 27 3.29 -6.91 6.60
C THR A 27 4.03 -7.99 5.83
N SER A 28 3.32 -8.94 5.24
CA SER A 28 3.92 -9.99 4.40
C SER A 28 4.63 -9.41 3.18
N LEU A 29 4.01 -8.42 2.52
CA LEU A 29 4.61 -7.76 1.37
C LEU A 29 5.88 -7.03 1.77
N LEU A 30 5.85 -6.27 2.87
CA LEU A 30 7.02 -5.56 3.36
C LEU A 30 8.16 -6.51 3.72
N ASN A 31 7.85 -7.61 4.39
CA ASN A 31 8.84 -8.63 4.69
C ASN A 31 9.42 -9.25 3.42
N ARG A 32 8.59 -9.50 2.43
CA ARG A 32 9.04 -10.01 1.13
C ARG A 32 9.99 -9.05 0.44
N LEU A 33 9.65 -7.78 0.42
CA LEU A 33 10.50 -6.74 -0.19
C LEU A 33 11.82 -6.59 0.55
N LYS A 34 11.81 -6.72 1.88
CA LYS A 34 13.00 -6.55 2.71
C LYS A 34 13.90 -7.79 2.70
N PHE A 35 13.31 -8.96 2.84
CA PHE A 35 14.07 -10.20 3.04
C PHE A 35 14.03 -11.17 1.86
N GLY A 36 13.21 -10.90 0.86
CA GLY A 36 13.02 -11.80 -0.26
C GLY A 36 12.22 -13.06 0.05
N THR A 37 11.67 -13.17 1.26
CA THR A 37 10.91 -14.34 1.71
C THR A 37 9.57 -13.93 2.29
N MET A 38 8.58 -14.83 2.17
CA MET A 38 7.29 -14.67 2.83
C MET A 38 7.33 -15.26 4.23
N ALA A 39 7.00 -14.47 5.20
CA ALA A 39 6.79 -14.94 6.58
C ALA A 39 5.30 -14.86 6.91
N THR A 40 4.88 -15.62 7.94
CA THR A 40 3.52 -15.49 8.47
C THR A 40 3.53 -14.43 9.56
N PRO A 41 3.10 -13.21 9.27
CA PRO A 41 3.15 -12.13 10.24
C PRO A 41 1.98 -12.20 11.21
N HIS A 42 2.17 -11.62 12.38
CA HIS A 42 1.08 -11.33 13.29
C HIS A 42 0.38 -10.02 12.88
N PRO A 43 -0.92 -9.86 13.17
CA PRO A 43 -1.61 -8.61 12.92
C PRO A 43 -0.91 -7.42 13.57
N THR A 44 -0.80 -6.33 12.82
CA THR A 44 -0.14 -5.11 13.29
C THR A 44 -1.11 -4.26 14.08
N GLY A 45 -0.93 -4.19 15.40
CA GLY A 45 -1.75 -3.34 16.27
C GLY A 45 -1.25 -1.91 16.33
N GLN A 46 0.05 -1.70 16.12
CA GLN A 46 0.68 -0.39 16.13
C GLN A 46 1.47 -0.19 14.83
N PRO A 47 1.65 1.07 14.41
CA PRO A 47 2.43 1.37 13.23
C PRO A 47 3.84 0.85 13.34
N HIS A 48 4.30 0.21 12.30
CA HIS A 48 5.64 -0.31 12.18
C HIS A 48 6.39 0.48 11.12
N CYS A 49 7.52 1.06 11.48
CA CYS A 49 8.33 1.87 10.58
C CYS A 49 9.63 1.15 10.27
N GLU A 50 9.94 1.01 9.00
CA GLU A 50 11.19 0.42 8.52
C GLU A 50 11.75 1.21 7.35
N GLU A 51 13.06 1.11 7.17
CA GLU A 51 13.68 1.56 5.94
C GLU A 51 13.76 0.40 4.94
N LEU A 52 13.39 0.70 3.72
CA LEU A 52 13.41 -0.25 2.61
C LEU A 52 14.18 0.36 1.45
N GLN A 53 15.15 -0.37 0.94
CA GLN A 53 15.89 0.05 -0.25
C GLN A 53 15.37 -0.70 -1.46
N ILE A 54 14.90 0.05 -2.45
CA ILE A 54 14.46 -0.47 -3.74
C ILE A 54 15.26 0.27 -4.80
N ALA A 55 16.08 -0.47 -5.56
CA ALA A 55 17.00 0.10 -6.53
C ALA A 55 17.91 1.14 -5.85
N ASP A 56 17.95 2.36 -6.34
CA ASP A 56 18.75 3.46 -5.80
C ASP A 56 17.97 4.39 -4.87
N MET A 57 16.76 3.99 -4.49
CA MET A 57 15.90 4.77 -3.60
C MET A 57 15.79 4.12 -2.22
N THR A 58 15.85 4.94 -1.20
CA THR A 58 15.56 4.53 0.17
C THR A 58 14.20 5.07 0.57
N PHE A 59 13.31 4.18 0.99
CA PHE A 59 12.00 4.53 1.45
C PHE A 59 11.86 4.29 2.94
N ARG A 60 11.30 5.26 3.63
CA ARG A 60 10.78 5.05 4.98
C ARG A 60 9.35 4.53 4.81
N THR A 61 9.12 3.32 5.24
CA THR A 61 7.85 2.65 5.08
C THR A 61 7.14 2.54 6.42
N HIS A 62 5.84 2.78 6.39
CA HIS A 62 4.98 2.63 7.56
C HIS A 62 3.94 1.55 7.26
N ASP A 63 4.01 0.45 7.97
CA ASP A 63 3.00 -0.60 7.93
C ASP A 63 1.96 -0.29 8.99
N LEU A 64 0.85 0.30 8.56
CA LEU A 64 -0.22 0.69 9.46
C LEU A 64 -1.23 -0.46 9.60
N GLY A 65 -1.66 -0.72 10.82
CA GLY A 65 -2.62 -1.76 11.08
C GLY A 65 -3.91 -1.60 10.30
N GLY A 66 -4.47 -2.70 9.80
CA GLY A 66 -5.69 -2.72 9.01
C GLY A 66 -6.97 -3.01 9.79
N HIS A 67 -6.86 -3.27 11.08
CA HIS A 67 -8.04 -3.43 11.94
C HIS A 67 -8.84 -2.13 12.02
N LYS A 68 -10.14 -2.26 12.18
CA LYS A 68 -11.05 -1.13 12.20
C LYS A 68 -10.63 -0.03 13.18
N GLN A 69 -10.13 -0.40 14.35
CA GLN A 69 -9.63 0.56 15.33
C GLN A 69 -8.29 1.18 14.92
N ALA A 70 -7.41 0.39 14.32
CA ALA A 70 -6.10 0.87 13.88
C ALA A 70 -6.20 1.85 12.70
N ARG A 71 -7.24 1.73 11.87
CA ARG A 71 -7.46 2.64 10.73
C ARG A 71 -7.67 4.08 11.14
N ARG A 72 -8.09 4.32 12.37
CA ARG A 72 -8.32 5.68 12.88
C ARG A 72 -7.05 6.51 12.91
N VAL A 73 -5.88 5.87 12.99
CA VAL A 73 -4.61 6.57 13.03
C VAL A 73 -3.98 6.76 11.64
N TRP A 74 -4.56 6.21 10.60
CA TRP A 74 -4.00 6.32 9.24
C TRP A 74 -3.72 7.77 8.85
N ARG A 75 -4.66 8.64 9.15
CA ARG A 75 -4.56 10.05 8.77
C ARG A 75 -3.36 10.75 9.39
N GLU A 76 -2.91 10.30 10.56
CA GLU A 76 -1.76 10.88 11.25
C GLU A 76 -0.44 10.63 10.51
N TYR A 77 -0.40 9.63 9.65
CA TYR A 77 0.80 9.24 8.90
C TYR A 77 0.83 9.79 7.47
N LEU A 78 -0.23 10.46 7.03
CA LEU A 78 -0.33 11.00 5.68
C LEU A 78 0.46 12.30 5.46
N PRO A 79 0.69 13.19 6.45
CA PRO A 79 1.47 14.39 6.19
C PRO A 79 2.86 14.08 5.68
N ALA A 80 3.28 14.80 4.63
CA ALA A 80 4.58 14.65 3.98
C ALA A 80 4.83 13.25 3.39
N VAL A 81 3.78 12.48 3.12
CA VAL A 81 3.91 11.21 2.41
C VAL A 81 4.16 11.46 0.92
N ASP A 82 5.06 10.68 0.34
CA ASP A 82 5.38 10.78 -1.09
C ASP A 82 4.49 9.88 -1.94
N ALA A 83 4.05 8.76 -1.39
CA ALA A 83 3.11 7.87 -2.07
C ALA A 83 2.39 6.99 -1.05
N VAL A 84 1.20 6.55 -1.43
CA VAL A 84 0.40 5.60 -0.66
C VAL A 84 0.24 4.32 -1.45
N VAL A 85 0.49 3.20 -0.82
CA VAL A 85 0.24 1.87 -1.39
C VAL A 85 -0.94 1.26 -0.65
N PHE A 86 -2.02 1.00 -1.37
CA PHE A 86 -3.22 0.39 -0.80
C PHE A 86 -3.34 -1.05 -1.28
N LEU A 87 -3.30 -1.99 -0.35
CA LEU A 87 -3.41 -3.41 -0.65
C LEU A 87 -4.85 -3.89 -0.53
N LEU A 88 -5.28 -4.64 -1.55
CA LEU A 88 -6.57 -5.31 -1.58
C LEU A 88 -6.35 -6.82 -1.54
N ASP A 89 -7.07 -7.50 -0.66
CA ASP A 89 -7.17 -8.96 -0.71
C ASP A 89 -8.19 -9.34 -1.77
N VAL A 90 -7.71 -9.68 -2.95
CA VAL A 90 -8.59 -10.01 -4.08
C VAL A 90 -9.25 -11.38 -3.94
N SER A 91 -8.83 -12.17 -2.96
CA SER A 91 -9.42 -13.47 -2.65
C SER A 91 -10.63 -13.40 -1.74
N ASP A 92 -10.93 -12.22 -1.22
CA ASP A 92 -12.03 -12.02 -0.26
C ASP A 92 -13.02 -10.96 -0.75
N PRO A 93 -13.84 -11.27 -1.76
CA PRO A 93 -14.83 -10.32 -2.28
C PRO A 93 -15.85 -9.85 -1.25
N GLY A 94 -16.06 -10.64 -0.19
CA GLY A 94 -16.96 -10.28 0.90
C GLY A 94 -16.55 -9.02 1.65
N ARG A 95 -15.27 -8.64 1.58
CA ARG A 95 -14.76 -7.44 2.21
C ARG A 95 -14.53 -6.28 1.25
N PHE A 96 -14.88 -6.42 -0.02
CA PHE A 96 -14.66 -5.36 -1.01
C PHE A 96 -15.40 -4.07 -0.66
N ARG A 97 -16.60 -4.16 -0.14
CA ARG A 97 -17.36 -2.97 0.29
C ARG A 97 -16.64 -2.21 1.40
N GLU A 98 -16.10 -2.92 2.37
CA GLU A 98 -15.35 -2.34 3.47
C GLU A 98 -14.05 -1.68 2.96
N ALA A 99 -13.30 -2.38 2.13
CA ALA A 99 -12.09 -1.86 1.52
C ALA A 99 -12.38 -0.64 0.63
N HIS A 100 -13.45 -0.67 -0.14
CA HIS A 100 -13.86 0.43 -1.00
C HIS A 100 -14.17 1.68 -0.19
N LYS A 101 -14.86 1.52 0.93
CA LYS A 101 -15.17 2.64 1.82
C LYS A 101 -13.89 3.31 2.34
N GLU A 102 -12.91 2.52 2.77
CA GLU A 102 -11.65 3.05 3.25
C GLU A 102 -10.85 3.73 2.13
N LEU A 103 -10.82 3.13 0.94
CA LEU A 103 -10.15 3.71 -0.21
C LEU A 103 -10.80 5.03 -0.62
N GLN A 104 -12.12 5.10 -0.65
CA GLN A 104 -12.84 6.34 -0.97
C GLN A 104 -12.55 7.44 0.06
N GLY A 105 -12.45 7.06 1.33
CA GLY A 105 -12.05 8.01 2.37
C GLY A 105 -10.67 8.61 2.10
N LEU A 106 -9.72 7.78 1.68
CA LEU A 106 -8.38 8.25 1.33
C LEU A 106 -8.39 9.17 0.11
N LEU A 107 -9.13 8.79 -0.94
CA LEU A 107 -9.19 9.59 -2.17
C LEU A 107 -9.80 10.98 -1.96
N LYS A 108 -10.66 11.12 -0.97
CA LYS A 108 -11.32 12.38 -0.64
C LYS A 108 -10.57 13.20 0.41
N ASP A 109 -9.55 12.62 1.05
CA ASP A 109 -8.80 13.31 2.08
C ASP A 109 -7.87 14.35 1.45
N GLU A 110 -7.89 15.56 2.01
CA GLU A 110 -7.02 16.65 1.54
C GLU A 110 -5.53 16.31 1.66
N LEU A 111 -5.17 15.52 2.66
CA LEU A 111 -3.78 15.13 2.89
C LEU A 111 -3.22 14.23 1.78
N THR A 112 -4.08 13.57 1.03
CA THR A 112 -3.67 12.73 -0.11
C THR A 112 -3.85 13.41 -1.46
N SER A 113 -4.31 14.66 -1.46
CA SER A 113 -4.46 15.43 -2.69
C SER A 113 -3.11 15.58 -3.40
N GLY A 114 -3.05 15.15 -4.66
CA GLY A 114 -1.81 15.18 -5.43
C GLY A 114 -0.78 14.10 -5.06
N VAL A 115 -1.08 13.26 -4.09
CA VAL A 115 -0.20 12.15 -3.70
C VAL A 115 -0.50 10.94 -4.57
N PRO A 116 0.53 10.33 -5.22
CA PRO A 116 0.32 9.10 -5.97
C PRO A 116 -0.23 7.99 -5.08
N LEU A 117 -1.25 7.31 -5.58
CA LEU A 117 -1.87 6.17 -4.91
C LEU A 117 -1.72 4.94 -5.80
N LEU A 118 -1.02 3.94 -5.29
CA LEU A 118 -0.88 2.65 -5.96
C LEU A 118 -1.81 1.64 -5.30
N ILE A 119 -2.67 1.02 -6.09
CA ILE A 119 -3.57 -0.02 -5.62
C ILE A 119 -3.03 -1.36 -6.08
N LEU A 120 -2.73 -2.23 -5.13
CA LEU A 120 -2.19 -3.57 -5.41
C LEU A 120 -3.22 -4.63 -5.03
N GLY A 121 -3.61 -5.44 -6.00
CA GLY A 121 -4.38 -6.66 -5.75
C GLY A 121 -3.43 -7.76 -5.28
N ASN A 122 -3.64 -8.24 -4.08
CA ASN A 122 -2.82 -9.28 -3.47
C ASN A 122 -3.57 -10.61 -3.39
N LYS A 123 -2.80 -11.69 -3.23
CA LYS A 123 -3.32 -13.06 -3.16
C LYS A 123 -3.95 -13.54 -4.48
N ILE A 124 -3.34 -13.15 -5.60
CA ILE A 124 -3.81 -13.50 -6.94
C ILE A 124 -3.69 -15.00 -7.24
N ASP A 125 -2.90 -15.70 -6.48
CA ASP A 125 -2.74 -17.17 -6.56
C ASP A 125 -3.91 -17.94 -5.94
N ASP A 126 -4.75 -17.28 -5.17
CA ASP A 126 -5.93 -17.92 -4.58
C ASP A 126 -6.97 -18.20 -5.68
N PRO A 127 -7.54 -19.42 -5.74
CA PRO A 127 -8.57 -19.75 -6.73
C PRO A 127 -9.80 -18.85 -6.71
N ARG A 128 -10.05 -18.17 -5.57
CA ARG A 128 -11.19 -17.26 -5.41
C ARG A 128 -10.85 -15.84 -5.82
N ALA A 129 -9.62 -15.59 -6.26
CA ALA A 129 -9.16 -14.24 -6.57
C ALA A 129 -10.00 -13.60 -7.69
N ALA A 130 -10.46 -12.37 -7.44
CA ALA A 130 -11.14 -11.58 -8.46
C ALA A 130 -10.14 -11.12 -9.53
N GLY A 131 -10.59 -11.08 -10.77
CA GLY A 131 -9.78 -10.57 -11.86
C GLY A 131 -9.71 -9.05 -11.88
N GLU A 132 -8.80 -8.51 -12.68
CA GLU A 132 -8.59 -7.06 -12.78
C GLU A 132 -9.87 -6.30 -13.14
N PHE A 133 -10.64 -6.81 -14.10
CA PHE A 133 -11.88 -6.17 -14.50
C PHE A 133 -12.89 -6.10 -13.35
N GLN A 134 -13.02 -7.18 -12.60
CA GLN A 134 -13.91 -7.23 -11.44
C GLN A 134 -13.49 -6.22 -10.36
N LEU A 135 -12.18 -6.11 -10.13
CA LEU A 135 -11.64 -5.15 -9.17
C LEU A 135 -11.89 -3.71 -9.61
N ARG A 136 -11.63 -3.40 -10.88
CA ARG A 136 -11.88 -2.06 -11.40
C ARG A 136 -13.34 -1.67 -11.29
N THR A 137 -14.24 -2.62 -11.54
CA THR A 137 -15.67 -2.39 -11.40
C THR A 137 -16.06 -2.21 -9.93
N ALA A 138 -15.61 -3.08 -9.05
CA ALA A 138 -15.97 -3.04 -7.64
C ALA A 138 -15.47 -1.76 -6.95
N PHE A 139 -14.31 -1.23 -7.36
CA PHE A 139 -13.69 -0.07 -6.75
C PHE A 139 -13.82 1.21 -7.56
N GLY A 140 -14.56 1.18 -8.66
CA GLY A 140 -14.78 2.37 -9.47
C GLY A 140 -13.52 2.91 -10.15
N LEU A 141 -12.62 2.03 -10.55
CA LEU A 141 -11.31 2.42 -11.08
C LEU A 141 -11.25 2.53 -12.60
N HIS A 142 -12.38 2.30 -13.29
CA HIS A 142 -12.45 2.46 -14.72
C HIS A 142 -12.21 3.93 -15.10
N GLY A 143 -11.38 4.16 -16.09
CA GLY A 143 -11.05 5.51 -16.54
C GLY A 143 -9.91 6.18 -15.78
N LEU A 144 -9.41 5.56 -14.74
CA LEU A 144 -8.19 6.02 -14.13
C LEU A 144 -7.00 5.51 -14.95
N THR A 145 -6.27 6.44 -15.53
CA THR A 145 -5.04 6.15 -16.27
C THR A 145 -3.90 5.97 -15.29
N THR A 146 -3.97 4.95 -14.53
CA THR A 146 -2.83 4.59 -13.71
C THR A 146 -2.10 3.45 -14.40
N GLY A 147 -0.82 3.41 -14.23
CA GLY A 147 -0.04 2.28 -14.69
C GLY A 147 -0.64 0.97 -14.18
N LYS A 148 -0.18 -0.12 -14.71
CA LYS A 148 -0.69 -1.44 -14.39
C LYS A 148 -0.96 -1.61 -12.89
N VAL A 149 -2.20 -1.91 -12.58
CA VAL A 149 -2.54 -2.51 -11.29
C VAL A 149 -2.03 -3.94 -11.36
N SER A 150 -0.91 -4.19 -10.80
CA SER A 150 -0.35 -5.53 -10.70
C SER A 150 -0.64 -6.10 -9.32
#